data_e83d337eb9be5bfc05fc7ceac1d4f354
#
_entry.id   e83d337eb9be5bfc05fc7ceac1d4f354
#
_cell.length_a   1.000
_cell.length_b   1.000
_cell.length_c   1.000
_cell.angle_alpha   90.00
_cell.angle_beta   90.00
_cell.angle_gamma   90.00
#
_symmetry.space_group_name_H-M   'P 1'
#
loop_
_entity.id
_entity.type
_entity.pdbx_description
1 polymer ?
#
loop_
_entity_poly.entity_id
_entity_poly.type
_entity_poly.pdbx_seq_one_letter_code
_entity_poly.pdbx_strand_id
1 'polypeptide(L)'
;NTLGNMGSPRIGRIFIDRRNTQGQFLFTEPNSYFNTPVSDFHFTNTYSPITNITLNSCGNRTNGEDDFHAIFAINANKRLGAGFKFDYKYGRGYYNAQSTSHFKYTMWASYIGDQYQAHLLLSTLHQKVTENGGITDDDYIKHPEIFEETFSENEIPTVLEKNWNRNDNQHIFLSHRYSLGFKRKVKMTEEEIKAKKFAMESAKDNAESDAKEEARKKAKEAGKKFDEKEFDKAQQTKYSG
;
A
#
# COMPACT_ATOMS: atom_id res chain seq x y z
N ASN A 1 -7.14 -12.84 -22.50
CA ASN A 1 -8.52 -12.87 -22.96
C ASN A 1 -9.49 -12.91 -21.80
N THR A 2 -10.57 -12.18 -21.92
CA THR A 2 -11.71 -12.24 -21.01
C THR A 2 -12.79 -13.12 -21.62
N LEU A 3 -13.55 -13.79 -20.77
CA LEU A 3 -14.69 -14.61 -21.17
C LEU A 3 -16.02 -13.86 -21.03
N GLY A 4 -16.00 -12.53 -21.15
CA GLY A 4 -17.19 -11.71 -21.02
C GLY A 4 -16.85 -10.30 -20.53
N ASN A 5 -17.47 -9.88 -19.44
CA ASN A 5 -17.32 -8.56 -18.85
C ASN A 5 -15.98 -8.37 -18.08
N MET A 6 -15.80 -7.19 -17.52
CA MET A 6 -14.57 -6.77 -16.84
C MET A 6 -14.14 -7.72 -15.71
N GLY A 7 -15.06 -8.29 -14.98
CA GLY A 7 -14.80 -9.21 -13.87
C GLY A 7 -14.73 -10.68 -14.23
N SER A 8 -14.93 -11.05 -15.49
CA SER A 8 -14.96 -12.43 -15.94
C SER A 8 -13.63 -13.15 -15.78
N PRO A 9 -13.65 -14.48 -15.60
CA PRO A 9 -12.45 -15.31 -15.58
C PRO A 9 -11.54 -15.04 -16.77
N ARG A 10 -10.22 -15.10 -16.55
CA ARG A 10 -9.22 -14.77 -17.57
C ARG A 10 -8.21 -15.89 -17.74
N ILE A 11 -7.86 -16.15 -18.97
CA ILE A 11 -6.83 -17.11 -19.33
C ILE A 11 -5.83 -16.46 -20.31
N GLY A 12 -4.53 -16.61 -20.03
CA GLY A 12 -3.47 -16.24 -20.98
C GLY A 12 -3.51 -17.16 -22.21
N ARG A 13 -3.64 -16.62 -23.42
CA ARG A 13 -3.55 -17.41 -24.67
C ARG A 13 -2.13 -17.87 -24.94
N ILE A 14 -1.16 -17.02 -24.63
CA ILE A 14 0.25 -17.33 -24.82
C ILE A 14 0.68 -18.21 -23.64
N PHE A 15 1.13 -19.42 -23.93
CA PHE A 15 1.48 -20.41 -22.92
C PHE A 15 2.58 -19.92 -21.97
N ILE A 16 3.61 -19.24 -22.49
CA ILE A 16 4.73 -18.72 -21.72
C ILE A 16 4.30 -17.64 -20.72
N ASP A 17 3.27 -16.86 -21.06
CA ASP A 17 2.76 -15.77 -20.20
C ASP A 17 1.76 -16.27 -19.14
N ARG A 18 1.44 -17.55 -19.15
CA ARG A 18 0.59 -18.13 -18.12
C ARG A 18 1.31 -18.10 -16.78
N ARG A 19 0.67 -17.48 -15.79
CA ARG A 19 1.21 -17.48 -14.43
C ARG A 19 1.30 -18.92 -13.91
N ASN A 20 2.48 -19.33 -13.55
CA ASN A 20 2.71 -20.62 -12.91
C ASN A 20 2.47 -20.49 -11.39
N THR A 21 1.28 -20.02 -11.02
CA THR A 21 0.91 -19.87 -9.62
C THR A 21 0.37 -21.22 -9.14
N GLN A 22 1.11 -21.83 -8.23
CA GLN A 22 0.60 -22.96 -7.46
C GLN A 22 -0.46 -22.43 -6.48
N GLY A 23 -1.69 -22.26 -6.96
CA GLY A 23 -2.83 -21.96 -6.10
C GLY A 23 -3.16 -23.16 -5.22
N GLN A 24 -3.65 -22.93 -4.02
CA GLN A 24 -4.15 -24.01 -3.14
C GLN A 24 -5.30 -24.78 -3.78
N PHE A 25 -6.00 -24.19 -4.74
CA PHE A 25 -7.14 -24.76 -5.41
C PHE A 25 -7.12 -24.44 -6.90
N LEU A 26 -7.06 -25.48 -7.73
CA LEU A 26 -6.87 -25.36 -9.18
C LEU A 26 -7.98 -24.54 -9.87
N PHE A 27 -9.23 -24.72 -9.44
CA PHE A 27 -10.37 -24.03 -10.05
C PHE A 27 -10.42 -22.52 -9.80
N THR A 28 -9.58 -21.99 -8.91
CA THR A 28 -9.47 -20.54 -8.70
C THR A 28 -8.49 -19.87 -9.66
N GLU A 29 -7.72 -20.63 -10.44
CA GLU A 29 -6.70 -20.10 -11.34
C GLU A 29 -7.25 -19.07 -12.36
N PRO A 30 -8.38 -19.27 -13.04
CA PRO A 30 -8.94 -18.26 -13.94
C PRO A 30 -9.31 -16.93 -13.25
N ASN A 31 -9.56 -16.97 -11.96
CA ASN A 31 -9.89 -15.82 -11.11
C ASN A 31 -8.66 -15.26 -10.36
N SER A 32 -7.52 -15.91 -10.44
CA SER A 32 -6.28 -15.51 -9.75
C SER A 32 -5.79 -14.13 -10.17
N TYR A 33 -6.18 -13.66 -11.34
CA TYR A 33 -5.87 -12.32 -11.83
C TYR A 33 -6.42 -11.20 -10.93
N PHE A 34 -7.51 -11.45 -10.22
CA PHE A 34 -8.13 -10.50 -9.30
C PHE A 34 -7.60 -10.62 -7.87
N ASN A 35 -6.85 -11.68 -7.60
CA ASN A 35 -6.22 -11.89 -6.30
C ASN A 35 -4.81 -11.29 -6.31
N THR A 36 -4.49 -10.48 -5.30
CA THR A 36 -3.14 -9.97 -5.10
C THR A 36 -2.44 -10.87 -4.09
N PRO A 37 -1.44 -11.65 -4.50
CA PRO A 37 -0.68 -12.46 -3.57
C PRO A 37 0.07 -11.57 -2.57
N VAL A 38 0.39 -12.11 -1.41
CA VAL A 38 1.12 -11.39 -0.36
C VAL A 38 2.49 -10.90 -0.85
N SER A 39 3.13 -11.66 -1.75
CA SER A 39 4.41 -11.29 -2.37
C SER A 39 4.37 -9.98 -3.16
N ASP A 40 3.23 -9.66 -3.73
CA ASP A 40 3.04 -8.49 -4.59
C ASP A 40 2.47 -7.29 -3.81
N PHE A 41 2.22 -7.46 -2.51
CA PHE A 41 1.70 -6.39 -1.67
C PHE A 41 2.82 -5.49 -1.15
N HIS A 42 2.62 -4.16 -1.29
CA HIS A 42 3.56 -3.16 -0.83
C HIS A 42 2.98 -2.40 0.36
N PHE A 43 3.67 -2.49 1.50
CA PHE A 43 3.34 -1.68 2.67
C PHE A 43 3.70 -0.22 2.42
N THR A 44 2.79 0.67 2.81
CA THR A 44 2.99 2.11 2.60
C THR A 44 3.72 2.75 3.76
N ASN A 45 4.58 3.73 3.44
CA ASN A 45 5.20 4.62 4.40
C ASN A 45 5.09 6.05 3.86
N THR A 46 4.33 6.91 4.53
CA THR A 46 3.95 8.22 4.02
C THR A 46 4.21 9.32 5.06
N TYR A 47 4.63 10.49 4.61
CA TYR A 47 4.78 11.66 5.51
C TYR A 47 3.45 12.34 5.82
N SER A 48 2.50 12.26 4.91
CA SER A 48 1.15 12.79 5.05
C SER A 48 0.12 11.72 4.72
N PRO A 49 -1.12 11.80 5.25
CA PRO A 49 -2.19 10.91 4.85
C PRO A 49 -2.40 10.92 3.35
N ILE A 50 -2.57 9.73 2.76
CA ILE A 50 -2.88 9.56 1.34
C ILE A 50 -4.30 9.03 1.25
N THR A 51 -5.11 9.70 0.44
CA THR A 51 -6.44 9.23 0.04
C THR A 51 -6.53 9.28 -1.47
N ASN A 52 -6.88 8.16 -2.08
CA ASN A 52 -7.17 8.11 -3.51
C ASN A 52 -8.48 7.34 -3.70
N ILE A 53 -9.41 7.96 -4.40
CA ILE A 53 -10.70 7.36 -4.74
C ILE A 53 -10.85 7.48 -6.26
N THR A 54 -11.09 6.35 -6.90
CA THR A 54 -11.29 6.26 -8.35
C THR A 54 -12.59 5.54 -8.63
N LEU A 55 -13.44 6.13 -9.43
CA LEU A 55 -14.65 5.53 -9.94
C LEU A 55 -14.62 5.57 -11.46
N ASN A 56 -14.65 4.41 -12.07
CA ASN A 56 -14.79 4.24 -13.50
C ASN A 56 -16.13 3.56 -13.76
N SER A 57 -16.96 4.17 -14.58
CA SER A 57 -18.25 3.62 -14.96
C SER A 57 -18.40 3.73 -16.47
N CYS A 58 -18.82 2.66 -17.10
CA CYS A 58 -19.04 2.63 -18.54
C CYS A 58 -20.26 1.80 -18.92
N GLY A 59 -20.69 1.92 -20.17
CA GLY A 59 -21.85 1.20 -20.69
C GLY A 59 -23.17 1.86 -20.34
N ASN A 60 -24.24 1.08 -20.52
CA ASN A 60 -25.60 1.52 -20.27
C ASN A 60 -26.27 0.61 -19.22
N ARG A 61 -27.59 0.77 -19.03
CA ARG A 61 -28.35 0.01 -18.04
C ARG A 61 -28.32 -1.51 -18.28
N THR A 62 -28.09 -1.96 -19.50
CA THR A 62 -28.10 -3.39 -19.88
C THR A 62 -26.71 -4.02 -19.80
N ASN A 63 -25.66 -3.30 -20.16
CA ASN A 63 -24.27 -3.79 -20.22
C ASN A 63 -23.27 -2.93 -19.45
N GLY A 64 -23.74 -2.22 -18.40
CA GLY A 64 -22.89 -1.35 -17.60
C GLY A 64 -21.84 -2.10 -16.80
N GLU A 65 -20.70 -1.48 -16.67
CA GLU A 65 -19.57 -1.92 -15.84
C GLU A 65 -19.12 -0.80 -14.91
N ASP A 66 -18.94 -1.13 -13.65
CA ASP A 66 -18.48 -0.21 -12.62
C ASP A 66 -17.21 -0.75 -11.95
N ASP A 67 -16.22 0.10 -11.80
CA ASP A 67 -14.97 -0.18 -11.13
C ASP A 67 -14.65 0.93 -10.13
N PHE A 68 -14.77 0.59 -8.84
CA PHE A 68 -14.52 1.50 -7.74
C PHE A 68 -13.29 1.07 -6.96
N HIS A 69 -12.37 2.00 -6.79
CA HIS A 69 -11.17 1.83 -5.98
C HIS A 69 -11.06 2.94 -4.95
N ALA A 70 -10.82 2.56 -3.72
CA ALA A 70 -10.50 3.49 -2.65
C ALA A 70 -9.28 3.00 -1.89
N ILE A 71 -8.31 3.88 -1.66
CA ILE A 71 -7.15 3.63 -0.81
C ILE A 71 -7.01 4.76 0.19
N PHE A 72 -6.78 4.41 1.43
CA PHE A 72 -6.41 5.31 2.50
C PHE A 72 -5.19 4.77 3.23
N ALA A 73 -4.18 5.60 3.40
CA ALA A 73 -2.97 5.24 4.13
C ALA A 73 -2.48 6.41 4.98
N ILE A 74 -2.10 6.12 6.20
CA ILE A 74 -1.61 7.10 7.17
C ILE A 74 -0.49 6.52 8.01
N ASN A 75 0.49 7.35 8.34
CA ASN A 75 1.44 7.05 9.40
C ASN A 75 1.04 7.77 10.69
N ALA A 76 0.78 7.04 11.75
CA ALA A 76 0.51 7.59 13.07
C ALA A 76 1.76 8.26 13.67
N ASN A 77 2.94 7.72 13.34
CA ASN A 77 4.25 8.29 13.67
C ASN A 77 5.31 7.74 12.70
N LYS A 78 6.60 8.08 12.91
CA LYS A 78 7.72 7.63 12.07
C LYS A 78 7.90 6.09 12.02
N ARG A 79 7.29 5.36 12.96
CA ARG A 79 7.46 3.92 13.12
C ARG A 79 6.21 3.10 12.81
N LEU A 80 5.03 3.71 12.87
CA LEU A 80 3.75 3.02 12.71
C LEU A 80 2.96 3.60 11.56
N GLY A 81 2.74 2.79 10.55
CA GLY A 81 1.87 3.07 9.42
C GLY A 81 0.72 2.08 9.36
N ALA A 82 -0.42 2.52 8.89
CA ALA A 82 -1.60 1.69 8.65
C ALA A 82 -2.35 2.19 7.42
N GLY A 83 -3.15 1.32 6.84
CA GLY A 83 -4.00 1.71 5.73
C GLY A 83 -5.03 0.66 5.42
N PHE A 84 -5.96 1.06 4.57
CA PHE A 84 -6.90 0.13 3.99
C PHE A 84 -7.11 0.43 2.50
N LYS A 85 -7.45 -0.60 1.77
CA LYS A 85 -7.80 -0.55 0.35
C LYS A 85 -9.10 -1.29 0.14
N PHE A 86 -9.97 -0.69 -0.64
CA PHE A 86 -11.24 -1.23 -1.04
C PHE A 86 -11.33 -1.23 -2.56
N ASP A 87 -11.63 -2.39 -3.13
CA ASP A 87 -11.82 -2.56 -4.57
C ASP A 87 -13.19 -3.23 -4.79
N TYR A 88 -14.01 -2.61 -5.60
CA TYR A 88 -15.30 -3.17 -6.03
C TYR A 88 -15.37 -3.12 -7.55
N LYS A 89 -15.68 -4.27 -8.13
CA LYS A 89 -15.89 -4.42 -9.56
C LYS A 89 -17.23 -5.07 -9.80
N TYR A 90 -18.04 -4.44 -10.62
CA TYR A 90 -19.31 -4.98 -11.06
C TYR A 90 -19.38 -4.89 -12.58
N GLY A 91 -19.77 -5.96 -13.23
CA GLY A 91 -19.95 -5.99 -14.66
C GLY A 91 -21.17 -6.80 -15.04
N ARG A 92 -22.01 -6.26 -15.90
CA ARG A 92 -23.05 -7.02 -16.58
C ARG A 92 -22.47 -7.66 -17.83
N GLY A 93 -22.96 -8.82 -18.17
CA GLY A 93 -22.59 -9.48 -19.42
C GLY A 93 -23.31 -8.89 -20.62
N TYR A 94 -22.83 -9.27 -21.78
CA TYR A 94 -23.41 -8.89 -23.04
C TYR A 94 -24.76 -9.62 -23.30
N TYR A 95 -24.84 -10.86 -22.87
CA TYR A 95 -26.04 -11.67 -22.93
C TYR A 95 -26.78 -11.70 -21.58
N ASN A 96 -28.03 -12.18 -21.61
CA ASN A 96 -28.83 -12.33 -20.41
C ASN A 96 -28.16 -13.26 -19.37
N ALA A 97 -28.54 -13.12 -18.10
CA ALA A 97 -28.09 -13.95 -16.98
C ALA A 97 -26.56 -14.05 -16.82
N GLN A 98 -25.80 -13.09 -17.30
CA GLN A 98 -24.35 -13.00 -17.14
C GLN A 98 -23.98 -11.76 -16.35
N SER A 99 -23.29 -11.91 -15.24
CA SER A 99 -22.79 -10.81 -14.45
C SER A 99 -21.63 -11.23 -13.56
N THR A 100 -20.77 -10.28 -13.20
CA THR A 100 -19.70 -10.48 -12.24
C THR A 100 -19.77 -9.43 -11.16
N SER A 101 -19.44 -9.82 -9.94
CA SER A 101 -19.32 -8.91 -8.79
C SER A 101 -18.12 -9.34 -7.95
N HIS A 102 -17.12 -8.48 -7.89
CA HIS A 102 -15.94 -8.69 -7.07
C HIS A 102 -15.88 -7.62 -6.01
N PHE A 103 -15.74 -8.04 -4.78
CA PHE A 103 -15.60 -7.21 -3.62
C PHE A 103 -14.33 -7.60 -2.89
N LYS A 104 -13.39 -6.68 -2.77
CA LYS A 104 -12.11 -6.91 -2.09
C LYS A 104 -11.83 -5.78 -1.13
N TYR A 105 -11.51 -6.12 0.09
CA TYR A 105 -10.93 -5.17 1.01
C TYR A 105 -9.62 -5.70 1.57
N THR A 106 -8.67 -4.82 1.78
CA THR A 106 -7.35 -5.13 2.30
C THR A 106 -7.00 -4.11 3.37
N MET A 107 -6.65 -4.59 4.55
CA MET A 107 -6.16 -3.76 5.65
C MET A 107 -4.74 -4.15 5.95
N TRP A 108 -3.91 -3.18 6.29
CA TRP A 108 -2.53 -3.44 6.67
C TRP A 108 -2.06 -2.51 7.77
N ALA A 109 -1.11 -3.00 8.53
CA ALA A 109 -0.37 -2.23 9.50
C ALA A 109 1.11 -2.60 9.45
N SER A 110 1.97 -1.63 9.65
CA SER A 110 3.41 -1.79 9.59
C SER A 110 4.05 -1.03 10.75
N TYR A 111 4.83 -1.73 11.56
CA TYR A 111 5.63 -1.16 12.61
C TYR A 111 7.11 -1.40 12.36
N ILE A 112 7.91 -0.34 12.33
CA ILE A 112 9.36 -0.39 12.08
C ILE A 112 10.07 0.33 13.23
N GLY A 113 10.43 -0.43 14.25
CA GLY A 113 11.23 0.02 15.38
C GLY A 113 12.70 -0.36 15.23
N ASP A 114 13.53 0.08 16.18
CA ASP A 114 14.98 -0.15 16.14
C ASP A 114 15.32 -1.64 16.37
N GLN A 115 14.60 -2.30 17.24
CA GLN A 115 14.81 -3.71 17.60
C GLN A 115 13.69 -4.62 17.11
N TYR A 116 12.48 -4.09 16.97
CA TYR A 116 11.30 -4.87 16.58
C TYR A 116 10.65 -4.31 15.33
N GLN A 117 10.33 -5.20 14.41
CA GLN A 117 9.59 -4.90 13.19
C GLN A 117 8.44 -5.87 13.05
N ALA A 118 7.27 -5.39 12.65
CA ALA A 118 6.10 -6.21 12.41
C ALA A 118 5.29 -5.67 11.24
N HIS A 119 4.78 -6.58 10.41
CA HIS A 119 3.92 -6.27 9.29
C HIS A 119 2.71 -7.19 9.33
N LEU A 120 1.53 -6.62 9.35
CA LEU A 120 0.24 -7.32 9.33
C LEU A 120 -0.49 -6.97 8.04
N LEU A 121 -1.02 -7.97 7.37
CA LEU A 121 -1.88 -7.83 6.21
C LEU A 121 -3.11 -8.71 6.39
N LEU A 122 -4.27 -8.13 6.22
CA LEU A 122 -5.57 -8.81 6.20
C LEU A 122 -6.22 -8.49 4.86
N SER A 123 -6.53 -9.49 4.06
CA SER A 123 -7.18 -9.31 2.76
C SER A 123 -8.33 -10.28 2.61
N THR A 124 -9.48 -9.78 2.19
CA THR A 124 -10.65 -10.59 1.89
C THR A 124 -11.12 -10.26 0.48
N LEU A 125 -11.38 -11.28 -0.31
CA LEU A 125 -11.87 -11.19 -1.68
C LEU A 125 -13.11 -12.09 -1.81
N HIS A 126 -14.24 -11.48 -2.15
CA HIS A 126 -15.47 -12.16 -2.51
C HIS A 126 -15.68 -12.00 -4.01
N GLN A 127 -15.78 -13.11 -4.71
CA GLN A 127 -16.04 -13.15 -6.15
C GLN A 127 -17.34 -13.89 -6.39
N LYS A 128 -18.25 -13.26 -7.13
CA LYS A 128 -19.47 -13.89 -7.61
C LYS A 128 -19.54 -13.70 -9.12
N VAL A 129 -19.70 -14.80 -9.82
CA VAL A 129 -19.84 -14.84 -11.28
C VAL A 129 -21.13 -15.57 -11.61
N THR A 130 -22.03 -14.92 -12.32
CA THR A 130 -23.24 -15.52 -12.85
C THR A 130 -22.96 -15.97 -14.28
N GLU A 131 -23.26 -17.22 -14.55
CA GLU A 131 -22.98 -17.86 -15.84
C GLU A 131 -24.30 -18.27 -16.51
N ASN A 132 -24.43 -17.95 -17.77
CA ASN A 132 -25.63 -18.20 -18.56
C ASN A 132 -25.59 -19.53 -19.35
N GLY A 133 -24.45 -20.23 -19.38
CA GLY A 133 -24.31 -21.50 -20.12
C GLY A 133 -24.36 -21.39 -21.63
N GLY A 134 -24.40 -20.16 -22.16
CA GLY A 134 -24.58 -19.89 -23.61
C GLY A 134 -26.04 -19.64 -24.02
N ILE A 135 -26.21 -19.31 -25.27
CA ILE A 135 -27.54 -19.11 -25.88
C ILE A 135 -28.23 -20.47 -26.15
N THR A 136 -29.55 -20.49 -26.11
CA THR A 136 -30.34 -21.72 -26.28
C THR A 136 -30.31 -22.25 -27.70
N ASP A 137 -30.21 -21.36 -28.69
CA ASP A 137 -30.17 -21.71 -30.10
C ASP A 137 -29.23 -20.72 -30.85
N ASP A 138 -28.36 -21.28 -31.66
CA ASP A 138 -27.44 -20.54 -32.51
C ASP A 138 -28.13 -19.72 -33.58
N ASP A 139 -29.34 -20.07 -33.95
CA ASP A 139 -30.11 -19.41 -35.01
C ASP A 139 -30.49 -17.97 -34.65
N TYR A 140 -30.57 -17.64 -33.36
CA TYR A 140 -30.71 -16.24 -32.93
C TYR A 140 -29.61 -15.32 -33.47
N ILE A 141 -28.40 -15.87 -33.74
CA ILE A 141 -27.26 -15.13 -34.28
C ILE A 141 -27.05 -15.42 -35.78
N LYS A 142 -27.17 -16.70 -36.20
CA LYS A 142 -26.86 -17.12 -37.57
C LYS A 142 -27.95 -16.78 -38.53
N HIS A 143 -29.19 -16.89 -38.12
CA HIS A 143 -30.40 -16.78 -38.94
C HIS A 143 -31.48 -15.98 -38.21
N PRO A 144 -31.21 -14.72 -37.82
CA PRO A 144 -32.19 -13.91 -37.09
C PRO A 144 -33.48 -13.66 -37.87
N GLU A 145 -33.44 -13.82 -39.18
CA GLU A 145 -34.60 -13.69 -40.06
C GLU A 145 -35.69 -14.76 -39.92
N ILE A 146 -35.36 -15.85 -39.19
CA ILE A 146 -36.36 -16.92 -38.91
C ILE A 146 -37.34 -16.49 -37.81
N PHE A 147 -36.94 -15.58 -36.96
CA PHE A 147 -37.76 -15.12 -35.87
C PHE A 147 -38.63 -13.95 -36.27
N GLU A 148 -39.87 -13.92 -35.86
CA GLU A 148 -40.83 -12.86 -36.13
C GLU A 148 -40.44 -11.53 -35.48
N GLU A 149 -39.68 -11.57 -34.39
CA GLU A 149 -39.21 -10.42 -33.65
C GLU A 149 -37.69 -10.36 -33.70
N THR A 150 -37.16 -9.13 -33.74
CA THR A 150 -35.72 -8.87 -33.59
C THR A 150 -35.38 -8.81 -32.11
N PHE A 151 -34.52 -9.72 -31.65
CA PHE A 151 -34.01 -9.74 -30.29
C PHE A 151 -32.75 -8.93 -30.16
N SER A 152 -32.66 -8.09 -29.13
CA SER A 152 -31.39 -7.55 -28.70
C SER A 152 -30.59 -8.63 -27.95
N GLU A 153 -29.26 -8.51 -27.91
CA GLU A 153 -28.39 -9.57 -27.38
C GLU A 153 -28.74 -9.96 -25.92
N ASN A 154 -29.21 -9.00 -25.13
CA ASN A 154 -29.63 -9.21 -23.75
C ASN A 154 -31.03 -9.82 -23.59
N GLU A 155 -31.77 -10.00 -24.69
CA GLU A 155 -33.10 -10.62 -24.73
C GLU A 155 -33.05 -12.06 -25.25
N ILE A 156 -31.93 -12.45 -25.88
CA ILE A 156 -31.71 -13.80 -26.37
C ILE A 156 -31.79 -14.78 -25.19
N PRO A 157 -32.64 -15.83 -25.29
CA PRO A 157 -32.76 -16.85 -24.24
C PRO A 157 -31.43 -17.57 -24.01
N THR A 158 -31.12 -17.81 -22.74
CA THR A 158 -29.87 -18.48 -22.33
C THR A 158 -30.20 -19.81 -21.66
N VAL A 159 -29.26 -20.75 -21.71
CA VAL A 159 -29.43 -22.12 -21.18
C VAL A 159 -29.61 -22.08 -19.65
N LEU A 160 -28.95 -21.17 -18.97
CA LEU A 160 -28.99 -21.05 -17.52
C LEU A 160 -29.44 -19.63 -17.15
N GLU A 161 -30.45 -19.52 -16.31
CA GLU A 161 -31.00 -18.23 -15.89
C GLU A 161 -30.53 -17.80 -14.49
N LYS A 162 -30.31 -18.74 -13.57
CA LYS A 162 -30.02 -18.48 -12.14
C LYS A 162 -28.84 -19.29 -11.62
N ASN A 163 -27.83 -19.44 -12.43
CA ASN A 163 -26.62 -20.17 -12.06
C ASN A 163 -25.48 -19.23 -11.74
N TRP A 164 -24.78 -19.44 -10.62
CA TRP A 164 -23.70 -18.60 -10.19
C TRP A 164 -22.63 -19.40 -9.47
N ASN A 165 -21.38 -18.96 -9.64
CA ASN A 165 -20.21 -19.42 -8.91
C ASN A 165 -19.78 -18.36 -7.91
N ARG A 166 -19.37 -18.79 -6.72
CA ARG A 166 -18.83 -17.94 -5.68
C ARG A 166 -17.48 -18.45 -5.23
N ASN A 167 -16.53 -17.54 -5.10
CA ASN A 167 -15.21 -17.80 -4.55
C ASN A 167 -14.91 -16.76 -3.47
N ASP A 168 -14.71 -17.26 -2.26
CA ASP A 168 -14.34 -16.45 -1.10
C ASP A 168 -12.89 -16.77 -0.73
N ASN A 169 -12.03 -15.76 -0.73
CA ASN A 169 -10.62 -15.89 -0.43
C ASN A 169 -10.23 -14.94 0.70
N GLN A 170 -9.61 -15.47 1.73
CA GLN A 170 -9.12 -14.70 2.87
C GLN A 170 -7.65 -14.97 3.11
N HIS A 171 -6.87 -13.90 3.23
CA HIS A 171 -5.46 -13.96 3.55
C HIS A 171 -5.18 -13.19 4.83
N ILE A 172 -4.54 -13.86 5.77
CA ILE A 172 -3.97 -13.25 6.96
C ILE A 172 -2.47 -13.50 6.91
N PHE A 173 -1.70 -12.43 6.86
CA PHE A 173 -0.25 -12.51 6.85
C PHE A 173 0.32 -11.65 7.99
N LEU A 174 1.15 -12.28 8.80
CA LEU A 174 1.89 -11.62 9.86
C LEU A 174 3.36 -11.97 9.72
N SER A 175 4.18 -10.96 9.52
CA SER A 175 5.64 -11.09 9.57
C SER A 175 6.15 -10.24 10.72
N HIS A 176 6.99 -10.81 11.56
CA HIS A 176 7.64 -10.03 12.60
C HIS A 176 9.11 -10.45 12.74
N ARG A 177 9.94 -9.50 13.14
CA ARG A 177 11.36 -9.71 13.37
C ARG A 177 11.80 -8.96 14.62
N TYR A 178 12.50 -9.66 15.48
CA TYR A 178 13.18 -9.06 16.62
C TYR A 178 14.68 -9.17 16.42
N SER A 179 15.39 -8.04 16.51
CA SER A 179 16.84 -7.96 16.32
C SER A 179 17.53 -7.88 17.67
N LEU A 180 18.17 -8.95 18.08
CA LEU A 180 19.05 -9.00 19.24
C LEU A 180 20.42 -8.51 18.81
N GLY A 181 20.82 -7.34 19.29
CA GLY A 181 22.14 -6.78 18.97
C GLY A 181 23.02 -6.72 20.21
N PHE A 182 24.25 -7.16 20.08
CA PHE A 182 25.29 -6.95 21.10
C PHE A 182 26.07 -5.68 20.73
N LYS A 183 26.16 -4.74 21.66
CA LYS A 183 27.02 -3.55 21.48
C LYS A 183 28.47 -4.03 21.51
N ARG A 184 29.12 -4.10 20.34
CA ARG A 184 30.55 -4.33 20.24
C ARG A 184 31.25 -2.97 20.25
N LYS A 185 32.19 -2.79 21.18
CA LYS A 185 33.09 -1.63 21.14
C LYS A 185 34.00 -1.79 19.90
N VAL A 186 33.76 -1.02 18.87
CA VAL A 186 34.65 -0.93 17.71
C VAL A 186 35.70 0.10 18.07
N LYS A 187 36.99 -0.27 17.92
CA LYS A 187 38.08 0.70 18.06
C LYS A 187 37.92 1.73 16.93
N MET A 188 37.85 2.97 17.29
CA MET A 188 37.80 4.07 16.32
C MET A 188 39.11 4.14 15.58
N THR A 189 39.05 4.48 14.31
CA THR A 189 40.24 4.77 13.51
C THR A 189 40.92 6.06 14.01
N GLU A 190 42.21 6.19 13.74
CA GLU A 190 42.95 7.43 14.17
C GLU A 190 42.33 8.70 13.58
N GLU A 191 41.80 8.61 12.36
CA GLU A 191 41.10 9.71 11.70
C GLU A 191 39.80 10.10 12.40
N GLU A 192 39.01 9.11 12.81
CA GLU A 192 37.77 9.34 13.57
C GLU A 192 38.07 9.94 14.97
N ILE A 193 39.16 9.52 15.60
CA ILE A 193 39.58 10.07 16.89
C ILE A 193 40.02 11.54 16.72
N LYS A 194 40.75 11.84 15.65
CA LYS A 194 41.16 13.24 15.34
C LYS A 194 39.94 14.09 15.03
N ALA A 195 39.00 13.59 14.21
CA ALA A 195 37.77 14.31 13.88
C ALA A 195 36.91 14.59 15.11
N LYS A 196 36.77 13.62 16.01
CA LYS A 196 36.03 13.82 17.27
C LYS A 196 36.73 14.82 18.21
N LYS A 197 38.05 14.76 18.33
CA LYS A 197 38.81 15.74 19.12
C LYS A 197 38.62 17.15 18.59
N PHE A 198 38.74 17.32 17.27
CA PHE A 198 38.50 18.58 16.61
C PHE A 198 37.07 19.10 16.80
N ALA A 199 36.05 18.22 16.65
CA ALA A 199 34.68 18.60 16.87
C ALA A 199 34.40 19.01 18.34
N MET A 200 35.01 18.30 19.30
CA MET A 200 34.91 18.68 20.72
C MET A 200 35.57 20.00 21.03
N GLU A 201 36.76 20.26 20.45
CA GLU A 201 37.51 21.49 20.62
C GLU A 201 36.77 22.68 20.00
N SER A 202 36.26 22.51 18.77
CA SER A 202 35.42 23.54 18.12
C SER A 202 34.12 23.82 18.88
N ALA A 203 33.46 22.77 19.42
CA ALA A 203 32.25 22.95 20.23
C ALA A 203 32.55 23.70 21.54
N LYS A 204 33.73 23.47 22.14
CA LYS A 204 34.18 24.17 23.34
C LYS A 204 34.48 25.63 23.06
N ASP A 205 35.20 25.92 21.96
CA ASP A 205 35.54 27.28 21.53
C ASP A 205 34.27 28.09 21.18
N ASN A 206 33.31 27.47 20.51
CA ASN A 206 32.03 28.11 20.21
C ASN A 206 31.24 28.42 21.49
N ALA A 207 31.16 27.46 22.42
CA ALA A 207 30.46 27.67 23.69
C ALA A 207 31.15 28.78 24.53
N GLU A 208 32.46 28.90 24.47
CA GLU A 208 33.21 29.93 25.16
C GLU A 208 33.01 31.30 24.51
N SER A 209 32.97 31.38 23.17
CA SER A 209 32.67 32.62 22.43
C SER A 209 31.22 33.09 22.69
N ASP A 210 30.25 32.19 22.70
CA ASP A 210 28.84 32.50 22.98
C ASP A 210 28.69 33.01 24.43
N ALA A 211 29.35 32.37 25.39
CA ALA A 211 29.33 32.81 26.79
C ALA A 211 29.98 34.18 26.98
N LYS A 212 31.07 34.48 26.24
CA LYS A 212 31.70 35.81 26.23
C LYS A 212 30.79 36.89 25.64
N GLU A 213 30.09 36.55 24.58
CA GLU A 213 29.13 37.46 23.91
C GLU A 213 27.94 37.79 24.81
N GLU A 214 27.38 36.75 25.48
CA GLU A 214 26.31 36.97 26.48
C GLU A 214 26.77 37.81 27.67
N ALA A 215 27.97 37.57 28.17
CA ALA A 215 28.51 38.35 29.28
C ALA A 215 28.76 39.83 28.87
N ARG A 216 29.20 40.06 27.64
CA ARG A 216 29.33 41.43 27.07
C ARG A 216 27.99 42.14 26.94
N LYS A 217 26.92 41.42 26.48
CA LYS A 217 25.56 41.97 26.40
C LYS A 217 25.02 42.35 27.78
N LYS A 218 25.18 41.47 28.77
CA LYS A 218 24.75 41.73 30.16
C LYS A 218 25.52 42.89 30.83
N ALA A 219 26.83 43.00 30.59
CA ALA A 219 27.63 44.11 31.07
C ALA A 219 27.19 45.43 30.46
N LYS A 220 26.87 45.47 29.17
CA LYS A 220 26.37 46.64 28.45
C LYS A 220 25.02 47.11 28.96
N GLU A 221 24.10 46.16 29.24
CA GLU A 221 22.78 46.44 29.85
C GLU A 221 22.90 46.96 31.28
N ALA A 222 23.92 46.49 32.05
CA ALA A 222 24.17 46.92 33.41
C ALA A 222 25.02 48.23 33.50
N GLY A 223 25.40 48.84 32.36
CA GLY A 223 26.21 50.08 32.32
C GLY A 223 27.65 49.92 32.82
N LYS A 224 28.15 48.67 32.92
CA LYS A 224 29.53 48.37 33.39
C LYS A 224 30.43 48.02 32.19
N LYS A 225 31.71 48.38 32.26
CA LYS A 225 32.69 47.91 31.30
C LYS A 225 32.97 46.43 31.50
N PHE A 226 32.90 45.63 30.41
CA PHE A 226 33.26 44.22 30.43
C PHE A 226 34.78 44.05 30.56
N ASP A 227 35.25 43.38 31.62
CA ASP A 227 36.66 43.03 31.80
C ASP A 227 36.89 41.56 31.40
N GLU A 228 37.56 41.36 30.28
CA GLU A 228 37.82 40.05 29.67
C GLU A 228 38.73 39.18 30.54
N LYS A 229 39.69 39.82 31.30
CA LYS A 229 40.61 39.08 32.18
C LYS A 229 39.93 38.51 33.41
N GLU A 230 38.91 39.18 33.91
CA GLU A 230 38.16 38.74 35.06
C GLU A 230 37.20 37.59 34.68
N PHE A 231 36.64 37.66 33.47
CA PHE A 231 35.80 36.60 32.90
C PHE A 231 36.58 35.32 32.65
N ASP A 232 37.77 35.39 32.04
CA ASP A 232 38.61 34.23 31.75
C ASP A 232 39.12 33.56 33.05
N LYS A 233 39.43 34.31 34.10
CA LYS A 233 39.76 33.77 35.41
C LYS A 233 38.57 33.05 36.09
N ALA A 234 37.38 33.61 35.97
CA ALA A 234 36.18 33.02 36.54
C ALA A 234 35.77 31.73 35.83
N GLN A 235 36.03 31.62 34.52
CA GLN A 235 35.82 30.41 33.73
C GLN A 235 36.84 29.31 34.06
N GLN A 236 38.11 29.65 34.19
CA GLN A 236 39.17 28.69 34.56
C GLN A 236 38.90 28.04 35.91
N THR A 237 38.39 28.78 36.88
CA THR A 237 38.02 28.23 38.20
C THR A 237 36.83 27.29 38.15
N LYS A 238 35.93 27.39 37.19
CA LYS A 238 34.79 26.53 37.02
C LYS A 238 35.13 25.17 36.38
N TYR A 239 36.21 25.07 35.63
CA TYR A 239 36.65 23.85 34.94
C TYR A 239 37.81 23.13 35.66
N SER A 240 38.32 23.66 36.75
CA SER A 240 39.39 23.06 37.54
C SER A 240 38.92 22.43 38.89
N GLY A 241 37.62 22.36 39.11
CA GLY A 241 36.98 21.63 40.22
C GLY A 241 36.18 20.45 39.61
#